data_0aed077d07e466e404a542974e7aeb95
#
_entry.id   0aed077d07e466e404a542974e7aeb95
#
_cell.length_a   1.000
_cell.length_b   1.000
_cell.length_c   1.000
_cell.angle_alpha   90.00
_cell.angle_beta   90.00
_cell.angle_gamma   90.00
#
_symmetry.space_group_name_H-M   'P 1'
#
loop_
_entity.id
_entity.type
_entity.pdbx_description
1 polymer ?
#
loop_
_entity_poly.entity_id
_entity_poly.type
_entity_poly.pdbx_seq_one_letter_code
_entity_poly.pdbx_strand_id
1 'polypeptide(L)'
;MLGFRSQRHAEAATLVPNAQVCVEPTLVTELIPSGLDVLACGPEPMLEAVRAIAPNAQLAWEAPMACGYGACYGCAVEIESELKRLCVEGPVLGAAA
;
A
#
# COMPACT_ATOMS: atom_id res chain seq x y z
N MET A 1 0.54 -9.71 -7.21
CA MET A 1 0.94 -10.43 -5.98
C MET A 1 -0.04 -10.09 -4.87
N LEU A 2 -0.48 -11.07 -4.13
CA LEU A 2 -1.43 -10.91 -3.03
C LEU A 2 -0.86 -11.52 -1.76
N GLY A 3 -0.90 -10.76 -0.66
CA GLY A 3 -0.48 -11.21 0.66
C GLY A 3 -1.66 -11.31 1.61
N PHE A 4 -1.70 -12.37 2.40
CA PHE A 4 -2.78 -12.63 3.34
C PHE A 4 -2.23 -13.01 4.72
N ARG A 5 -2.98 -12.68 5.78
CA ARG A 5 -2.62 -13.07 7.15
C ARG A 5 -2.86 -14.54 7.44
N SER A 6 -3.82 -15.16 6.78
CA SER A 6 -4.17 -16.55 7.04
C SER A 6 -4.55 -17.27 5.76
N GLN A 7 -4.39 -18.60 5.76
CA GLN A 7 -4.79 -19.45 4.66
C GLN A 7 -6.29 -19.32 4.33
N ARG A 8 -7.12 -19.09 5.34
CA ARG A 8 -8.56 -18.88 5.14
C ARG A 8 -8.86 -17.66 4.28
N HIS A 9 -8.16 -16.55 4.52
CA HIS A 9 -8.34 -15.33 3.73
C HIS A 9 -7.75 -15.48 2.33
N ALA A 10 -6.73 -16.32 2.16
CA ALA A 10 -6.10 -16.55 0.87
C ALA A 10 -7.03 -17.19 -0.17
N GLU A 11 -8.14 -17.76 0.25
CA GLU A 11 -9.16 -18.29 -0.68
C GLU A 11 -9.71 -17.20 -1.60
N ALA A 12 -9.69 -15.93 -1.17
CA ALA A 12 -10.12 -14.80 -2.00
C ALA A 12 -9.24 -14.60 -3.24
N ALA A 13 -8.03 -15.14 -3.25
CA ALA A 13 -7.12 -15.04 -4.38
C ALA A 13 -7.65 -15.73 -5.65
N THR A 14 -8.62 -16.64 -5.52
CA THR A 14 -9.27 -17.28 -6.67
C THR A 14 -9.98 -16.28 -7.57
N LEU A 15 -10.32 -15.09 -7.05
CA LEU A 15 -10.95 -14.01 -7.80
C LEU A 15 -9.97 -13.29 -8.74
N VAL A 16 -8.67 -13.48 -8.55
CA VAL A 16 -7.63 -12.83 -9.35
C VAL A 16 -6.80 -13.89 -10.06
N PRO A 17 -7.05 -14.16 -11.35
CA PRO A 17 -6.31 -15.18 -12.10
C PRO A 17 -4.82 -14.86 -12.17
N ASN A 18 -4.00 -15.89 -12.09
CA ASN A 18 -2.54 -15.79 -12.23
C ASN A 18 -1.84 -14.93 -11.16
N ALA A 19 -2.51 -14.63 -10.04
CA ALA A 19 -1.87 -13.92 -8.94
C ALA A 19 -0.88 -14.82 -8.21
N GLN A 20 0.30 -14.28 -7.90
CA GLN A 20 1.20 -14.90 -6.94
C GLN A 20 0.70 -14.62 -5.53
N VAL A 21 0.55 -15.65 -4.72
CA VAL A 21 -0.05 -15.56 -3.38
C VAL A 21 0.98 -15.89 -2.32
N CYS A 22 1.04 -15.09 -1.26
CA CYS A 22 1.79 -15.43 -0.06
C CYS A 22 0.90 -15.30 1.18
N VAL A 23 1.20 -16.09 2.20
CA VAL A 23 0.46 -16.10 3.47
C VAL A 23 1.48 -15.95 4.59
N GLU A 24 1.16 -15.17 5.61
CA GLU A 24 2.06 -15.03 6.77
C GLU A 24 2.53 -16.40 7.31
N PRO A 25 3.80 -16.53 7.68
CA PRO A 25 4.79 -15.47 7.94
C PRO A 25 5.52 -14.93 6.71
N THR A 26 5.27 -15.42 5.51
CA THR A 26 5.87 -14.87 4.28
C THR A 26 5.17 -13.56 3.91
N LEU A 27 5.95 -12.49 3.79
CA LEU A 27 5.43 -11.16 3.45
C LEU A 27 5.62 -10.86 1.96
N VAL A 28 4.73 -10.05 1.39
CA VAL A 28 4.84 -9.65 -0.02
C VAL A 28 6.18 -8.98 -0.34
N THR A 29 6.74 -8.25 0.62
CA THR A 29 8.03 -7.57 0.46
C THR A 29 9.20 -8.53 0.24
N GLU A 30 9.08 -9.78 0.68
CA GLU A 30 10.11 -10.81 0.46
C GLU A 30 10.12 -11.34 -0.97
N LEU A 31 9.02 -11.12 -1.71
CA LEU A 31 8.80 -11.68 -3.04
C LEU A 31 8.88 -10.65 -4.17
N ILE A 32 9.05 -9.37 -3.85
CA ILE A 32 9.13 -8.31 -4.87
C ILE A 32 10.46 -8.40 -5.61
N PRO A 33 10.46 -8.62 -6.94
CA PRO A 33 11.69 -8.65 -7.72
C PRO A 33 12.32 -7.26 -7.83
N SER A 34 13.64 -7.19 -7.88
CA SER A 34 14.37 -5.96 -8.12
C SER A 34 14.18 -5.47 -9.56
N GLY A 35 14.19 -4.14 -9.76
CA GLY A 35 14.20 -3.53 -11.07
C GLY A 35 12.86 -3.45 -11.79
N LEU A 36 11.76 -3.75 -11.11
CA LEU A 36 10.41 -3.59 -11.63
C LEU A 36 9.74 -2.34 -11.07
N ASP A 37 8.81 -1.79 -11.84
CA ASP A 37 7.90 -0.78 -11.33
C ASP A 37 6.93 -1.42 -10.35
N VAL A 38 6.80 -0.82 -9.17
CA VAL A 38 5.97 -1.35 -8.09
C VAL A 38 4.78 -0.44 -7.85
N LEU A 39 3.61 -1.04 -7.85
CA LEU A 39 2.34 -0.43 -7.43
C LEU A 39 1.83 -1.24 -6.25
N ALA A 40 1.56 -0.62 -5.13
CA ALA A 40 1.15 -1.34 -3.93
C ALA A 40 -0.03 -0.68 -3.22
N CYS A 41 -0.90 -1.49 -2.65
CA CYS A 41 -1.93 -1.06 -1.73
C CYS A 41 -2.03 -2.05 -0.57
N GLY A 42 -2.42 -1.57 0.59
CA GLY A 42 -2.53 -2.40 1.78
C GLY A 42 -2.33 -1.60 3.06
N PRO A 43 -2.16 -2.29 4.19
CA PRO A 43 -1.93 -1.63 5.48
C PRO A 43 -0.67 -0.76 5.49
N GLU A 44 -0.73 0.32 6.26
CA GLU A 44 0.38 1.28 6.36
C GLU A 44 1.74 0.62 6.63
N PRO A 45 1.88 -0.34 7.57
CA PRO A 45 3.18 -0.99 7.79
C PRO A 45 3.72 -1.71 6.55
N MET A 46 2.83 -2.27 5.72
CA MET A 46 3.23 -2.91 4.47
C MET A 46 3.72 -1.87 3.46
N LEU A 47 3.00 -0.75 3.33
CA LEU A 47 3.39 0.32 2.42
C LEU A 47 4.73 0.94 2.80
N GLU A 48 4.98 1.12 4.10
CA GLU A 48 6.28 1.60 4.59
C GLU A 48 7.41 0.61 4.28
N ALA A 49 7.15 -0.69 4.42
CA ALA A 49 8.13 -1.71 4.05
C ALA A 49 8.40 -1.73 2.55
N VAL A 50 7.38 -1.57 1.72
CA VAL A 50 7.55 -1.46 0.26
C VAL A 50 8.35 -0.21 -0.10
N ARG A 51 8.07 0.91 0.54
CA ARG A 51 8.80 2.16 0.32
C ARG A 51 10.30 2.01 0.58
N ALA A 52 10.65 1.26 1.63
CA ALA A 52 12.04 1.04 2.00
C ALA A 52 12.83 0.23 0.94
N ILE A 53 12.18 -0.71 0.28
CA ILE A 53 12.85 -1.58 -0.70
C ILE A 53 12.64 -1.16 -2.14
N ALA A 54 11.63 -0.34 -2.43
CA ALA A 54 11.30 0.15 -3.77
C ALA A 54 11.04 1.66 -3.72
N PRO A 55 12.09 2.51 -3.72
CA PRO A 55 11.95 3.95 -3.54
C PRO A 55 11.11 4.66 -4.61
N ASN A 56 10.95 4.04 -5.78
CA ASN A 56 10.15 4.60 -6.88
C ASN A 56 8.72 4.02 -6.92
N ALA A 57 8.32 3.23 -5.94
CA ALA A 57 7.00 2.64 -5.89
C ALA A 57 5.90 3.71 -5.81
N GLN A 58 4.75 3.41 -6.39
CA GLN A 58 3.53 4.17 -6.19
C GLN A 58 2.67 3.43 -5.16
N LEU A 59 2.31 4.13 -4.09
CA LEU A 59 1.65 3.55 -2.95
C LEU A 59 0.25 4.13 -2.79
N ALA A 60 -0.76 3.28 -2.79
CA ALA A 60 -2.13 3.68 -2.52
C ALA A 60 -2.41 3.62 -1.02
N TRP A 61 -2.50 4.78 -0.41
CA TRP A 61 -2.73 4.94 1.03
C TRP A 61 -4.22 4.96 1.34
N GLU A 62 -4.58 4.48 2.51
CA GLU A 62 -5.95 4.52 3.01
C GLU A 62 -6.00 5.22 4.36
N ALA A 63 -6.99 6.08 4.53
CA ALA A 63 -7.32 6.72 5.80
C ALA A 63 -8.79 7.10 5.80
N PRO A 64 -9.43 7.23 6.97
CA PRO A 64 -10.80 7.71 7.05
C PRO A 64 -10.95 9.05 6.34
N MET A 65 -12.01 9.19 5.55
CA MET A 65 -12.24 10.40 4.78
C MET A 65 -13.60 10.99 5.12
N ALA A 66 -13.60 12.12 5.78
CA ALA A 66 -14.81 12.78 6.22
C ALA A 66 -15.29 13.85 5.23
N CYS A 67 -14.55 14.93 5.06
CA CYS A 67 -14.99 16.02 4.17
C CYS A 67 -14.73 15.75 2.70
N GLY A 68 -13.63 15.10 2.34
CA GLY A 68 -13.27 14.79 0.95
C GLY A 68 -12.76 15.97 0.13
N TYR A 69 -12.60 17.15 0.70
CA TYR A 69 -12.17 18.34 -0.03
C TYR A 69 -11.05 19.15 0.65
N GLY A 70 -10.34 18.53 1.56
CA GLY A 70 -9.11 19.10 2.13
C GLY A 70 -9.28 19.99 3.35
N ALA A 71 -10.47 20.05 3.98
CA ALA A 71 -10.74 20.95 5.08
C ALA A 71 -10.47 20.34 6.47
N CYS A 72 -10.85 19.07 6.68
CA CYS A 72 -10.85 18.49 8.03
C CYS A 72 -9.55 17.78 8.42
N TYR A 73 -8.67 17.48 7.49
CA TYR A 73 -7.43 16.72 7.69
C TYR A 73 -7.64 15.28 8.23
N GLY A 74 -8.87 14.76 8.20
CA GLY A 74 -9.16 13.40 8.65
C GLY A 74 -8.46 12.30 7.85
N CYS A 75 -8.16 12.58 6.58
CA CYS A 75 -7.46 11.66 5.69
C CYS A 75 -5.95 11.91 5.61
N ALA A 76 -5.39 12.76 6.46
CA ALA A 76 -3.97 13.08 6.42
C ALA A 76 -3.12 11.89 6.87
N VAL A 77 -2.08 11.62 6.09
CA VAL A 77 -1.03 10.65 6.42
C VAL A 77 0.29 11.38 6.49
N GLU A 78 1.18 10.92 7.36
CA GLU A 78 2.51 11.51 7.49
C GLU A 78 3.50 10.71 6.63
N ILE A 79 4.15 11.40 5.70
CA ILE A 79 5.19 10.82 4.85
C ILE A 79 6.40 11.74 4.89
N GLU A 80 7.53 11.22 5.38
CA GLU A 80 8.78 11.96 5.50
C GLU A 80 8.61 13.31 6.23
N SER A 81 7.88 13.30 7.35
CA SER A 81 7.58 14.46 8.18
C SER A 81 6.69 15.51 7.52
N GLU A 82 6.07 15.19 6.39
CA GLU A 82 5.05 16.02 5.76
C GLU A 82 3.67 15.38 5.87
N LEU A 83 2.66 16.19 6.15
CA LEU A 83 1.27 15.73 6.13
C LEU A 83 0.71 15.84 4.70
N LYS A 84 0.25 14.73 4.17
CA LYS A 84 -0.44 14.66 2.87
C LYS A 84 -1.91 14.32 3.10
N ARG A 85 -2.79 15.11 2.52
CA ARG A 85 -4.24 14.84 2.58
C ARG A 85 -4.62 13.97 1.39
N LEU A 86 -5.07 12.76 1.65
CA LEU A 86 -5.34 11.81 0.57
C LEU A 86 -6.45 12.26 -0.38
N CYS A 87 -7.38 13.08 0.10
CA CYS A 87 -8.45 13.62 -0.75
C CYS A 87 -7.97 14.70 -1.73
N VAL A 88 -6.81 15.30 -1.49
CA VAL A 88 -6.24 16.39 -2.31
C VAL A 88 -4.96 15.94 -3.02
N GLU A 89 -3.96 15.46 -2.26
CA GLU A 89 -2.66 15.08 -2.77
C GLU A 89 -2.55 13.61 -3.17
N GLY A 90 -3.39 12.75 -2.61
CA GLY A 90 -3.39 11.32 -2.88
C GLY A 90 -4.68 10.87 -3.53
N PRO A 91 -5.13 9.59 -3.34
CA PRO A 91 -4.58 8.58 -2.41
C PRO A 91 -3.31 7.88 -2.86
N VAL A 92 -2.94 7.96 -4.14
CA VAL A 92 -1.73 7.33 -4.64
C VAL A 92 -0.59 8.34 -4.55
N LEU A 93 0.42 8.00 -3.76
CA LEU A 93 1.62 8.83 -3.58
C LEU A 93 2.85 8.02 -3.98
N GLY A 94 3.83 8.69 -4.58
CA GLY A 94 5.13 8.08 -4.83
C GLY A 94 5.83 7.78 -3.49
N ALA A 95 6.64 6.72 -3.45
CA ALA A 95 7.34 6.33 -2.23
C ALA A 95 8.30 7.42 -1.73
N ALA A 96 8.80 8.25 -2.64
CA ALA A 96 9.71 9.36 -2.36
C ALA A 96 8.98 10.71 -2.22
N ALA A 97 7.67 10.71 -2.27
CA ALA A 97 6.88 11.95 -2.22
C ALA A 97 6.71 12.49 -0.80
#